data_b6d6c334d538ceef8e7b698435831ec7
#
_entry.id   b6d6c334d538ceef8e7b698435831ec7
#
_cell.length_a   1.000
_cell.length_b   1.000
_cell.length_c   1.000
_cell.angle_alpha   90.00
_cell.angle_beta   90.00
_cell.angle_gamma   90.00
#
_symmetry.space_group_name_H-M   'P 1'
#
loop_
_entity.id
_entity.type
_entity.pdbx_description
1 polymer ?
#
loop_
_entity_poly.entity_id
_entity_poly.type
_entity_poly.pdbx_seq_one_letter_code
_entity_poly.pdbx_strand_id
1 'polypeptide(L)'
;MTKKKISVIHGPNLNLLGEREPEHYGSMTLDDINSKLKDRASALDIEIDIFQSNSEAEIIEKIQSLTSDFTIINPAAFTHSSVAIRDSLVAKKIKFVEVHLSNVFAREAFRKN
;
A
#
# COMPACT_ATOMS: atom_id res chain seq x y z
N MET A 1 -25.74 -0.26 -12.61
CA MET A 1 -24.69 -1.19 -12.22
C MET A 1 -23.76 -0.57 -11.19
N THR A 2 -23.36 -1.36 -10.23
CA THR A 2 -22.47 -0.90 -9.18
C THR A 2 -21.04 -0.86 -9.69
N LYS A 3 -20.34 0.23 -9.42
CA LYS A 3 -18.91 0.30 -9.74
C LYS A 3 -18.14 -0.71 -8.91
N LYS A 4 -17.08 -1.27 -9.47
CA LYS A 4 -16.11 -2.01 -8.67
C LYS A 4 -15.37 -1.05 -7.75
N LYS A 5 -15.02 -1.54 -6.58
CA LYS A 5 -14.31 -0.76 -5.58
C LYS A 5 -13.00 -1.42 -5.22
N ILE A 6 -11.91 -0.64 -5.23
CA ILE A 6 -10.58 -1.08 -4.83
C ILE A 6 -10.16 -0.28 -3.61
N SER A 7 -9.62 -0.98 -2.62
CA SER A 7 -8.99 -0.33 -1.47
C SER A 7 -7.48 -0.40 -1.62
N VAL A 8 -6.80 0.70 -1.27
CA VAL A 8 -5.34 0.78 -1.27
C VAL A 8 -4.90 1.05 0.16
N ILE A 9 -4.03 0.21 0.68
CA ILE A 9 -3.51 0.34 2.04
C ILE A 9 -2.00 0.55 1.95
N HIS A 10 -1.56 1.70 2.45
CA HIS A 10 -0.15 2.07 2.54
C HIS A 10 0.34 1.89 3.97
N GLY A 11 1.42 1.15 4.14
CA GLY A 11 2.02 0.87 5.44
C GLY A 11 2.89 2.00 5.98
N PRO A 12 3.68 1.70 7.03
CA PRO A 12 4.41 2.70 7.77
C PRO A 12 5.49 3.38 6.94
N ASN A 13 5.71 4.65 7.23
CA ASN A 13 6.73 5.51 6.65
C ASN A 13 6.50 5.89 5.20
N LEU A 14 5.46 5.37 4.54
CA LEU A 14 5.17 5.76 3.17
C LEU A 14 4.72 7.22 3.07
N ASN A 15 4.21 7.77 4.16
CA ASN A 15 3.90 9.19 4.26
C ASN A 15 5.15 10.08 4.15
N LEU A 16 6.35 9.50 4.31
CA LEU A 16 7.62 10.22 4.22
C LEU A 16 8.27 10.16 2.83
N LEU A 17 7.59 9.52 1.86
CA LEU A 17 8.11 9.48 0.49
C LEU A 17 8.35 10.89 -0.04
N GLY A 18 9.45 11.06 -0.76
CA GLY A 18 9.86 12.35 -1.31
C GLY A 18 10.72 13.16 -0.35
N GLU A 19 10.66 12.88 0.95
CA GLU A 19 11.45 13.57 1.97
C GLU A 19 12.67 12.78 2.37
N ARG A 20 12.63 11.47 2.16
CA ARG A 20 13.59 10.53 2.68
C ARG A 20 14.32 9.84 1.54
N GLU A 21 15.66 9.93 1.55
CA GLU A 21 16.51 9.25 0.59
C GLU A 21 16.07 9.42 -0.86
N PRO A 22 15.91 10.69 -1.34
CA PRO A 22 15.38 10.89 -2.70
C PRO A 22 16.25 10.29 -3.79
N GLU A 23 17.56 10.08 -3.54
CA GLU A 23 18.45 9.41 -4.48
C GLU A 23 18.11 7.94 -4.66
N HIS A 24 17.39 7.33 -3.71
CA HIS A 24 17.00 5.92 -3.78
C HIS A 24 15.58 5.73 -4.26
N TYR A 25 14.68 6.64 -3.86
CA TYR A 25 13.24 6.49 -4.09
C TYR A 25 12.65 7.58 -4.98
N GLY A 26 13.46 8.54 -5.40
CA GLY A 26 13.00 9.69 -6.17
C GLY A 26 12.31 10.72 -5.27
N SER A 27 11.78 11.76 -5.89
CA SER A 27 11.14 12.86 -5.20
C SER A 27 9.62 12.73 -5.13
N MET A 28 9.06 11.64 -5.65
CA MET A 28 7.61 11.43 -5.65
C MET A 28 7.10 11.23 -4.23
N THR A 29 6.09 12.00 -3.87
CA THR A 29 5.46 11.89 -2.54
C THR A 29 4.33 10.87 -2.57
N LEU A 30 3.84 10.50 -1.38
CA LEU A 30 2.66 9.64 -1.30
C LEU A 30 1.45 10.32 -1.93
N ASP A 31 1.31 11.63 -1.75
CA ASP A 31 0.22 12.38 -2.39
C ASP A 31 0.30 12.28 -3.91
N ASP A 32 1.50 12.33 -4.48
CA ASP A 32 1.69 12.16 -5.92
C ASP A 32 1.23 10.78 -6.38
N ILE A 33 1.58 9.76 -5.62
CA ILE A 33 1.17 8.38 -5.91
C ILE A 33 -0.35 8.26 -5.82
N ASN A 34 -0.93 8.80 -4.75
CA ASN A 34 -2.38 8.74 -4.55
C ASN A 34 -3.13 9.46 -5.67
N SER A 35 -2.61 10.60 -6.13
CA SER A 35 -3.20 11.33 -7.26
C SER A 35 -3.20 10.49 -8.52
N LYS A 36 -2.10 9.82 -8.81
CA LYS A 36 -2.01 8.93 -9.98
C LYS A 36 -2.97 7.76 -9.86
N LEU A 37 -3.11 7.19 -8.67
CA LEU A 37 -4.05 6.09 -8.42
C LEU A 37 -5.48 6.55 -8.65
N LYS A 38 -5.83 7.73 -8.17
CA LYS A 38 -7.19 8.29 -8.35
C LYS A 38 -7.48 8.57 -9.82
N ASP A 39 -6.50 9.12 -10.55
CA ASP A 39 -6.65 9.38 -11.97
C ASP A 39 -6.86 8.08 -12.75
N ARG A 40 -6.09 7.06 -12.40
CA ARG A 40 -6.20 5.76 -13.06
C ARG A 40 -7.55 5.11 -12.76
N ALA A 41 -7.98 5.17 -11.51
CA ALA A 41 -9.27 4.61 -11.11
C ALA A 41 -10.42 5.31 -11.84
N SER A 42 -10.33 6.64 -11.96
CA SER A 42 -11.32 7.42 -12.71
C SER A 42 -11.36 7.00 -14.17
N ALA A 43 -10.21 6.81 -14.79
CA ALA A 43 -10.12 6.39 -16.19
C ALA A 43 -10.72 5.00 -16.42
N LEU A 44 -10.64 4.13 -15.42
CA LEU A 44 -11.17 2.77 -15.47
C LEU A 44 -12.60 2.66 -14.91
N ASP A 45 -13.18 3.77 -14.48
CA ASP A 45 -14.52 3.81 -13.87
C ASP A 45 -14.59 2.91 -12.62
N ILE A 46 -13.56 3.01 -11.77
CA ILE A 46 -13.44 2.25 -10.53
C ILE A 46 -13.48 3.21 -9.36
N GLU A 47 -14.22 2.87 -8.31
CA GLU A 47 -14.18 3.59 -7.05
C GLU A 47 -12.94 3.19 -6.27
N ILE A 48 -12.22 4.15 -5.69
CA ILE A 48 -10.99 3.87 -4.95
C ILE A 48 -11.06 4.47 -3.55
N ASP A 49 -10.57 3.70 -2.57
CA ASP A 49 -10.45 4.09 -1.18
C ASP A 49 -8.99 3.94 -0.80
N ILE A 50 -8.36 5.00 -0.32
CA ILE A 50 -6.93 5.01 -0.01
C ILE A 50 -6.73 5.29 1.47
N PHE A 51 -5.93 4.45 2.13
CA PHE A 51 -5.65 4.53 3.55
C PHE A 51 -4.15 4.37 3.78
N GLN A 52 -3.61 5.14 4.71
CA GLN A 52 -2.22 5.03 5.12
C GLN A 52 -2.14 5.06 6.65
N SER A 53 -1.30 4.22 7.22
CA SER A 53 -1.06 4.24 8.66
C SER A 53 0.32 3.70 8.98
N ASN A 54 0.88 4.22 10.08
CA ASN A 54 2.11 3.72 10.66
C ASN A 54 1.82 2.66 11.75
N SER A 55 0.56 2.42 12.04
CA SER A 55 0.14 1.52 13.11
C SER A 55 -0.34 0.18 12.55
N GLU A 56 0.30 -0.91 13.00
CA GLU A 56 -0.11 -2.26 12.65
C GLU A 56 -1.57 -2.51 13.05
N ALA A 57 -1.95 -2.05 14.24
CA ALA A 57 -3.31 -2.24 14.74
C ALA A 57 -4.34 -1.55 13.85
N GLU A 58 -4.05 -0.32 13.41
CA GLU A 58 -4.94 0.41 12.51
C GLU A 58 -5.08 -0.27 11.16
N ILE A 59 -3.97 -0.81 10.64
CA ILE A 59 -3.99 -1.53 9.37
C ILE A 59 -4.86 -2.78 9.49
N ILE A 60 -4.72 -3.52 10.58
CA ILE A 60 -5.52 -4.72 10.84
C ILE A 60 -6.99 -4.37 10.94
N GLU A 61 -7.33 -3.31 11.67
CA GLU A 61 -8.71 -2.85 11.80
C GLU A 61 -9.29 -2.42 10.45
N LYS A 62 -8.48 -1.75 9.64
CA LYS A 62 -8.89 -1.36 8.28
C LYS A 62 -9.20 -2.60 7.44
N ILE A 63 -8.34 -3.60 7.49
CA ILE A 63 -8.55 -4.86 6.76
C ILE A 63 -9.86 -5.51 7.19
N GLN A 64 -10.14 -5.54 8.48
CA GLN A 64 -11.35 -6.15 9.01
C GLN A 64 -12.62 -5.40 8.60
N SER A 65 -12.50 -4.13 8.26
CA SER A 65 -13.63 -3.30 7.84
C SER A 65 -13.83 -3.24 6.33
N LEU A 66 -12.97 -3.89 5.54
CA LEU A 66 -13.01 -3.76 4.08
C LEU A 66 -14.28 -4.36 3.49
N THR A 67 -14.87 -3.61 2.56
CA THR A 67 -16.01 -4.05 1.77
C THR A 67 -15.72 -3.95 0.27
N SER A 68 -14.48 -3.68 -0.10
CA SER A 68 -14.08 -3.53 -1.50
C SER A 68 -13.99 -4.87 -2.20
N ASP A 69 -14.00 -4.83 -3.53
CA ASP A 69 -13.88 -6.02 -4.36
C ASP A 69 -12.46 -6.55 -4.42
N PHE A 70 -11.47 -5.65 -4.25
CA PHE A 70 -10.07 -6.02 -4.34
C PHE A 70 -9.24 -5.02 -3.53
N THR A 71 -8.09 -5.46 -3.03
CA THR A 71 -7.21 -4.63 -2.22
C THR A 71 -5.78 -4.66 -2.75
N ILE A 72 -5.18 -3.49 -2.83
CA ILE A 72 -3.75 -3.34 -3.10
C ILE A 72 -3.11 -2.92 -1.78
N ILE A 73 -2.13 -3.68 -1.31
CA ILE A 73 -1.48 -3.39 -0.03
C ILE A 73 0.03 -3.31 -0.19
N ASN A 74 0.60 -2.22 0.33
CA ASN A 74 2.04 -2.09 0.50
C ASN A 74 2.30 -2.05 2.00
N PRO A 75 2.65 -3.19 2.62
CA PRO A 75 2.87 -3.23 4.06
C PRO A 75 4.18 -2.58 4.51
N ALA A 76 5.05 -2.23 3.56
CA ALA A 76 6.32 -1.55 3.82
C ALA A 76 7.13 -2.32 4.88
N ALA A 77 7.50 -1.66 5.99
CA ALA A 77 8.31 -2.29 7.03
C ALA A 77 7.66 -3.51 7.67
N PHE A 78 6.34 -3.64 7.61
CA PHE A 78 5.63 -4.79 8.18
C PHE A 78 5.67 -6.03 7.30
N THR A 79 6.23 -5.94 6.10
CA THR A 79 6.29 -7.06 5.16
C THR A 79 6.90 -8.32 5.77
N HIS A 80 7.98 -8.15 6.52
CA HIS A 80 8.72 -9.28 7.09
C HIS A 80 8.42 -9.50 8.58
N SER A 81 7.70 -8.59 9.22
CA SER A 81 7.48 -8.66 10.65
C SER A 81 6.04 -8.92 11.05
N SER A 82 5.07 -8.59 10.21
CA SER A 82 3.67 -8.72 10.62
C SER A 82 3.00 -9.96 10.06
N VAL A 83 2.97 -10.99 10.87
CA VAL A 83 2.13 -12.17 10.63
C VAL A 83 0.66 -11.79 10.80
N ALA A 84 0.37 -10.86 11.70
CA ALA A 84 -1.01 -10.45 12.00
C ALA A 84 -1.70 -9.79 10.81
N ILE A 85 -0.99 -8.97 10.04
CA ILE A 85 -1.56 -8.36 8.83
C ILE A 85 -1.92 -9.44 7.82
N ARG A 86 -1.02 -10.38 7.56
CA ARG A 86 -1.26 -11.49 6.63
C ARG A 86 -2.42 -12.35 7.09
N ASP A 87 -2.45 -12.66 8.37
CA ASP A 87 -3.51 -13.48 8.96
C ASP A 87 -4.88 -12.80 8.80
N SER A 88 -4.95 -11.48 8.99
CA SER A 88 -6.18 -10.71 8.79
C SER A 88 -6.69 -10.80 7.36
N LEU A 89 -5.78 -10.66 6.38
CA LEU A 89 -6.14 -10.77 4.97
C LEU A 89 -6.72 -12.15 4.65
N VAL A 90 -6.09 -13.19 5.16
CA VAL A 90 -6.54 -14.57 4.94
C VAL A 90 -7.85 -14.84 5.65
N ALA A 91 -7.96 -14.45 6.93
CA ALA A 91 -9.14 -14.68 7.74
C ALA A 91 -10.39 -14.01 7.16
N LYS A 92 -10.22 -12.83 6.59
CA LYS A 92 -11.32 -12.07 5.97
C LYS A 92 -11.52 -12.47 4.50
N LYS A 93 -10.73 -13.40 3.99
CA LYS A 93 -10.81 -13.87 2.61
C LYS A 93 -10.71 -12.71 1.60
N ILE A 94 -9.82 -11.76 1.90
CA ILE A 94 -9.62 -10.59 1.05
C ILE A 94 -8.87 -11.01 -0.21
N LYS A 95 -9.36 -10.56 -1.36
CA LYS A 95 -8.61 -10.66 -2.61
C LYS A 95 -7.63 -9.51 -2.64
N PHE A 96 -6.34 -9.80 -2.66
CA PHE A 96 -5.34 -8.73 -2.57
C PHE A 96 -4.10 -9.03 -3.39
N VAL A 97 -3.35 -7.95 -3.68
CA VAL A 97 -1.99 -8.03 -4.20
C VAL A 97 -1.10 -7.19 -3.30
N GLU A 98 0.06 -7.72 -2.99
CA GLU A 98 1.07 -7.02 -2.21
C GLU A 98 2.03 -6.33 -3.18
N VAL A 99 2.27 -5.04 -2.95
CA VAL A 99 3.19 -4.26 -3.78
C VAL A 99 4.24 -3.61 -2.91
N HIS A 100 5.39 -3.30 -3.51
CA HIS A 100 6.50 -2.66 -2.83
C HIS A 100 7.03 -1.54 -3.70
N LEU A 101 7.37 -0.41 -3.06
CA LEU A 101 8.01 0.71 -3.71
C LEU A 101 9.48 0.69 -3.31
N SER A 102 10.37 0.52 -4.28
CA SER A 102 11.80 0.49 -3.97
C SER A 102 12.62 0.78 -5.21
N ASN A 103 13.81 1.31 -4.98
CA ASN A 103 14.84 1.42 -6.00
C ASN A 103 15.61 0.11 -6.02
N VAL A 104 15.55 -0.62 -7.13
CA VAL A 104 16.14 -1.95 -7.25
C VAL A 104 17.65 -1.92 -6.97
N PHE A 105 18.35 -0.91 -7.49
CA PHE A 105 19.79 -0.80 -7.29
C PHE A 105 20.13 -0.56 -5.82
N ALA A 106 19.41 0.31 -5.16
CA ALA A 106 19.61 0.58 -3.74
C ALA A 106 19.36 -0.67 -2.90
N ARG A 107 18.31 -1.44 -3.23
CA ARG A 107 17.97 -2.70 -2.53
C ARG A 107 19.08 -3.72 -2.68
N GLU A 108 19.57 -3.90 -3.89
CA GLU A 108 20.63 -4.89 -4.14
C GLU A 108 21.90 -4.52 -3.43
N ALA A 109 22.31 -3.26 -3.46
CA ALA A 109 23.49 -2.80 -2.73
C ALA A 109 23.35 -3.05 -1.24
N PHE A 110 22.20 -2.80 -0.67
CA PHE A 110 21.91 -3.03 0.73
C PHE A 110 21.99 -4.54 1.07
N ARG A 111 21.42 -5.36 0.22
CA ARG A 111 21.39 -6.81 0.46
C ARG A 111 22.75 -7.49 0.33
N LYS A 112 23.64 -6.90 -0.44
CA LYS A 112 24.98 -7.45 -0.60
C LYS A 112 25.86 -7.26 0.63
N ASN A 113 25.46 -6.38 1.49
CA ASN A 113 26.16 -6.12 2.74
C ASN A 113 25.48 -6.88 3.88
#